data_8a3696d3afab4f5115cc16b562797ea9
#
_entry.id   8a3696d3afab4f5115cc16b562797ea9
#
_cell.length_a   1.000
_cell.length_b   1.000
_cell.length_c   1.000
_cell.angle_alpha   90.00
_cell.angle_beta   90.00
_cell.angle_gamma   90.00
#
_symmetry.space_group_name_H-M   'P 1'
#
loop_
_entity.id
_entity.type
_entity.pdbx_description
1 polymer ?
#
loop_
_entity_poly.entity_id
_entity_poly.type
_entity_poly.pdbx_seq_one_letter_code
_entity_poly.pdbx_strand_id
1 'polypeptide(L)'
;MSEARQHLGKELWVIFSEPTSTAEQRRAVHAEHLAHQYALEASGALFAAGPFLDEAGKPRGPGMIIIRAANELEARAIADRDPYHRGGFRSYRLERWKLSEGTFGLRVNYSNGTYSID
;
A
#
# COMPACT_ATOMS: atom_id res chain seq x y z
N MET A 1 28.88 -16.03 22.56
CA MET A 1 29.04 -14.86 21.69
C MET A 1 27.80 -14.75 20.79
N SER A 2 27.13 -13.65 20.82
CA SER A 2 25.99 -13.43 19.96
C SER A 2 26.42 -12.65 18.72
N GLU A 3 25.96 -13.06 17.57
CA GLU A 3 26.16 -12.34 16.34
C GLU A 3 25.11 -11.25 16.20
N ALA A 4 25.51 -10.11 15.67
CA ALA A 4 24.58 -9.05 15.35
C ALA A 4 23.66 -9.53 14.22
N ARG A 5 22.36 -9.35 14.37
CA ARG A 5 21.41 -9.65 13.30
C ARG A 5 21.56 -8.64 12.18
N GLN A 6 21.51 -9.14 10.96
CA GLN A 6 21.39 -8.29 9.79
C GLN A 6 19.91 -8.13 9.47
N HIS A 7 19.44 -6.89 9.50
CA HIS A 7 18.09 -6.57 9.12
C HIS A 7 18.03 -6.30 7.62
N LEU A 8 16.89 -6.58 7.01
CA LEU A 8 16.65 -6.27 5.61
C LEU A 8 16.91 -4.79 5.33
N GLY A 9 16.44 -3.93 6.24
CA GLY A 9 16.68 -2.51 6.16
C GLY A 9 16.14 -1.83 4.91
N LYS A 10 15.09 -2.39 4.31
CA LYS A 10 14.53 -1.85 3.08
C LYS A 10 13.77 -0.57 3.35
N GLU A 11 14.14 0.49 2.65
CA GLU A 11 13.44 1.77 2.76
C GLU A 11 12.22 1.78 1.84
N LEU A 12 11.10 2.16 2.42
CA LEU A 12 9.82 2.25 1.75
C LEU A 12 9.18 3.60 2.10
N TRP A 13 8.10 3.94 1.42
CA TRP A 13 7.33 5.14 1.69
C TRP A 13 5.90 4.75 2.00
N VAL A 14 5.36 5.29 3.09
CA VAL A 14 4.00 5.00 3.53
C VAL A 14 3.13 6.20 3.26
N ILE A 15 2.06 5.98 2.53
CA ILE A 15 1.03 6.96 2.23
C ILE A 15 -0.15 6.66 3.16
N PHE A 16 -0.41 7.54 4.11
CA PHE A 16 -1.60 7.48 4.94
C PHE A 16 -2.69 8.31 4.27
N SER A 17 -3.68 7.64 3.72
CA SER A 17 -4.73 8.26 2.91
C SER A 17 -6.01 8.41 3.72
N GLU A 18 -6.58 9.61 3.75
CA GLU A 18 -7.77 9.92 4.51
C GLU A 18 -8.86 10.50 3.63
N PRO A 19 -10.13 10.10 3.82
CA PRO A 19 -11.22 10.63 3.01
C PRO A 19 -11.48 12.10 3.34
N THR A 20 -11.69 12.88 2.29
CA THR A 20 -12.12 14.27 2.36
C THR A 20 -13.47 14.45 1.64
N SER A 21 -14.14 13.35 1.38
CA SER A 21 -15.39 13.26 0.62
C SER A 21 -16.26 12.15 1.21
N THR A 22 -17.50 12.06 0.75
CA THR A 22 -18.39 10.95 1.14
C THR A 22 -18.03 9.69 0.37
N ALA A 23 -18.46 8.53 0.89
CA ALA A 23 -18.29 7.25 0.21
C ALA A 23 -18.96 7.25 -1.16
N GLU A 24 -20.12 7.90 -1.27
CA GLU A 24 -20.84 8.02 -2.53
C GLU A 24 -20.04 8.81 -3.58
N GLN A 25 -19.44 9.92 -3.17
CA GLN A 25 -18.59 10.71 -4.05
C GLN A 25 -17.38 9.92 -4.55
N ARG A 26 -16.74 9.14 -3.66
CA ARG A 26 -15.57 8.33 -4.02
C ARG A 26 -15.92 7.17 -4.96
N ARG A 27 -17.17 6.69 -4.89
CA ARG A 27 -17.60 5.55 -5.73
C ARG A 27 -17.43 5.85 -7.22
N ALA A 28 -17.61 7.10 -7.63
CA ALA A 28 -17.45 7.50 -9.04
C ALA A 28 -16.02 7.36 -9.56
N VAL A 29 -15.03 7.42 -8.67
CA VAL A 29 -13.58 7.36 -9.03
C VAL A 29 -12.94 6.06 -8.61
N HIS A 30 -13.68 5.15 -7.98
CA HIS A 30 -13.11 3.93 -7.40
C HIS A 30 -12.42 3.03 -8.43
N ALA A 31 -13.05 2.85 -9.59
CA ALA A 31 -12.48 2.01 -10.64
C ALA A 31 -11.14 2.56 -11.16
N GLU A 32 -11.02 3.89 -11.30
CA GLU A 32 -9.79 4.54 -11.71
C GLU A 32 -8.70 4.41 -10.65
N HIS A 33 -9.08 4.54 -9.37
CA HIS A 33 -8.16 4.33 -8.25
C HIS A 33 -7.61 2.90 -8.27
N LEU A 34 -8.47 1.89 -8.43
CA LEU A 34 -8.03 0.50 -8.49
C LEU A 34 -7.12 0.25 -9.69
N ALA A 35 -7.42 0.83 -10.85
CA ALA A 35 -6.57 0.71 -12.02
C ALA A 35 -5.17 1.27 -11.75
N HIS A 36 -5.09 2.39 -11.04
CA HIS A 36 -3.81 2.97 -10.61
C HIS A 36 -3.05 2.02 -9.67
N GLN A 37 -3.73 1.44 -8.69
CA GLN A 37 -3.13 0.49 -7.75
C GLN A 37 -2.61 -0.76 -8.46
N TYR A 38 -3.39 -1.32 -9.38
CA TYR A 38 -2.98 -2.50 -10.13
C TYR A 38 -1.80 -2.22 -11.05
N ALA A 39 -1.72 -1.03 -11.62
CA ALA A 39 -0.56 -0.61 -12.42
C ALA A 39 0.70 -0.50 -11.55
N LEU A 40 0.58 0.04 -10.35
CA LEU A 40 1.70 0.10 -9.41
C LEU A 40 2.14 -1.30 -8.99
N GLU A 41 1.18 -2.21 -8.76
CA GLU A 41 1.47 -3.61 -8.43
C GLU A 41 2.23 -4.29 -9.57
N ALA A 42 1.74 -4.14 -10.81
CA ALA A 42 2.36 -4.75 -11.98
C ALA A 42 3.78 -4.23 -12.24
N SER A 43 4.04 -2.96 -11.94
CA SER A 43 5.38 -2.36 -12.09
C SER A 43 6.33 -2.71 -10.96
N GLY A 44 5.83 -3.28 -9.86
CA GLY A 44 6.60 -3.56 -8.66
C GLY A 44 6.75 -2.35 -7.73
N ALA A 45 6.11 -1.24 -8.03
CA ALA A 45 6.17 -0.05 -7.17
C ALA A 45 5.32 -0.20 -5.92
N LEU A 46 4.22 -0.96 -5.99
CA LEU A 46 3.36 -1.19 -4.83
C LEU A 46 3.92 -2.33 -3.98
N PHE A 47 4.24 -2.04 -2.72
CA PHE A 47 4.64 -3.06 -1.77
C PHE A 47 3.42 -3.72 -1.14
N ALA A 48 2.50 -2.92 -0.61
CA ALA A 48 1.26 -3.40 -0.01
C ALA A 48 0.30 -2.24 0.17
N ALA A 49 -0.99 -2.52 0.19
CA ALA A 49 -2.00 -1.50 0.43
C ALA A 49 -3.26 -2.14 1.01
N GLY A 50 -4.01 -1.38 1.77
CA GLY A 50 -5.27 -1.82 2.29
C GLY A 50 -5.93 -0.79 3.20
N PRO A 51 -7.24 -0.94 3.44
CA PRO A 51 -7.97 -0.05 4.34
C PRO A 51 -7.75 -0.40 5.80
N PHE A 52 -7.87 0.60 6.68
CA PHE A 52 -8.02 0.35 8.10
C PHE A 52 -9.46 -0.06 8.39
N LEU A 53 -9.63 -0.94 9.37
CA LEU A 53 -10.93 -1.57 9.63
C LEU A 53 -11.53 -1.08 10.96
N ASP A 54 -12.86 -1.11 11.03
CA ASP A 54 -13.58 -0.91 12.28
C ASP A 54 -13.68 -2.22 13.07
N GLU A 55 -14.35 -2.20 14.22
CA GLU A 55 -14.50 -3.37 15.10
C GLU A 55 -15.25 -4.53 14.42
N ALA A 56 -16.10 -4.23 13.43
CA ALA A 56 -16.85 -5.23 12.68
C ALA A 56 -16.04 -5.79 11.50
N GLY A 57 -14.80 -5.32 11.30
CA GLY A 57 -13.96 -5.76 10.19
C GLY A 57 -14.28 -5.09 8.86
N LYS A 58 -14.97 -3.96 8.87
CA LYS A 58 -15.30 -3.20 7.67
C LYS A 58 -14.39 -1.99 7.51
N PRO A 59 -14.08 -1.57 6.27
CA PRO A 59 -13.30 -0.36 6.05
C PRO A 59 -13.96 0.84 6.74
N ARG A 60 -13.13 1.63 7.47
CA ARG A 60 -13.63 2.77 8.24
C ARG A 60 -13.26 4.14 7.65
N GLY A 61 -12.69 4.17 6.45
CA GLY A 61 -12.35 5.39 5.75
C GLY A 61 -10.87 5.53 5.44
N PRO A 62 -9.99 5.67 6.43
CA PRO A 62 -8.54 5.76 6.17
C PRO A 62 -7.97 4.48 5.59
N GLY A 63 -6.91 4.62 4.81
CA GLY A 63 -6.16 3.51 4.26
C GLY A 63 -4.66 3.76 4.28
N MET A 64 -3.89 2.72 4.03
CA MET A 64 -2.44 2.78 4.01
C MET A 64 -1.94 2.17 2.70
N ILE A 65 -1.03 2.89 2.04
CA ILE A 65 -0.42 2.44 0.80
C ILE A 65 1.09 2.52 1.00
N ILE A 66 1.78 1.39 0.83
CA ILE A 66 3.23 1.32 1.00
C ILE A 66 3.85 1.10 -0.36
N ILE A 67 4.76 2.00 -0.74
CA ILE A 67 5.37 1.99 -2.08
C ILE A 67 6.89 1.96 -2.02
N ARG A 68 7.46 1.45 -3.11
CA ARG A 68 8.88 1.58 -3.41
C ARG A 68 9.07 2.82 -4.26
N ALA A 69 9.96 3.71 -3.80
CA ALA A 69 10.32 4.92 -4.53
C ALA A 69 11.75 5.29 -4.18
N ALA A 70 12.45 5.89 -5.10
CA ALA A 70 13.87 6.22 -4.93
C ALA A 70 14.07 7.37 -3.94
N ASN A 71 13.09 8.27 -3.84
CA ASN A 71 13.16 9.46 -3.00
C ASN A 71 11.75 10.02 -2.74
N GLU A 72 11.69 11.06 -1.91
CA GLU A 72 10.42 11.70 -1.56
C GLU A 72 9.69 12.28 -2.77
N LEU A 73 10.42 12.89 -3.69
CA LEU A 73 9.81 13.50 -4.87
C LEU A 73 9.07 12.45 -5.70
N GLU A 74 9.68 11.30 -5.93
CA GLU A 74 9.06 10.19 -6.65
C GLU A 74 7.87 9.62 -5.88
N ALA A 75 8.01 9.46 -4.55
CA ALA A 75 6.92 8.97 -3.71
C ALA A 75 5.70 9.89 -3.76
N ARG A 76 5.92 11.21 -3.70
CA ARG A 76 4.83 12.19 -3.82
C ARG A 76 4.20 12.16 -5.20
N ALA A 77 5.00 12.02 -6.26
CA ALA A 77 4.49 11.92 -7.61
C ALA A 77 3.55 10.72 -7.77
N ILE A 78 3.91 9.58 -7.17
CA ILE A 78 3.06 8.38 -7.18
C ILE A 78 1.75 8.65 -6.43
N ALA A 79 1.83 9.20 -5.22
CA ALA A 79 0.65 9.51 -4.41
C ALA A 79 -0.28 10.50 -5.10
N ASP A 80 0.29 11.53 -5.74
CA ASP A 80 -0.47 12.57 -6.42
C ASP A 80 -1.17 12.08 -7.69
N ARG A 81 -0.66 11.01 -8.31
CA ARG A 81 -1.29 10.41 -9.50
C ARG A 81 -2.50 9.56 -9.18
N ASP A 82 -2.69 9.16 -7.92
CA ASP A 82 -3.89 8.44 -7.51
C ASP A 82 -5.10 9.32 -7.77
N PRO A 83 -6.09 8.86 -8.55
CA PRO A 83 -7.29 9.66 -8.85
C PRO A 83 -8.02 10.18 -7.60
N TYR A 84 -7.98 9.46 -6.49
CA TYR A 84 -8.56 9.95 -5.24
C TYR A 84 -7.85 11.20 -4.74
N HIS A 85 -6.51 11.20 -4.76
CA HIS A 85 -5.73 12.35 -4.28
C HIS A 85 -5.75 13.48 -5.30
N ARG A 86 -5.57 13.16 -6.58
CA ARG A 86 -5.57 14.15 -7.66
C ARG A 86 -6.89 14.90 -7.73
N GLY A 87 -8.01 14.22 -7.51
CA GLY A 87 -9.34 14.81 -7.58
C GLY A 87 -9.81 15.46 -6.29
N GLY A 88 -9.04 15.43 -5.21
CA GLY A 88 -9.43 16.00 -3.94
C GLY A 88 -10.43 15.17 -3.14
N PHE A 89 -10.61 13.90 -3.50
CA PHE A 89 -11.52 13.00 -2.78
C PHE A 89 -10.90 12.46 -1.51
N ARG A 90 -9.56 12.47 -1.43
CA ARG A 90 -8.77 12.07 -0.27
C ARG A 90 -7.56 12.99 -0.16
N SER A 91 -7.08 13.17 1.06
CA SER A 91 -5.79 13.79 1.34
C SER A 91 -4.83 12.72 1.85
N TYR A 92 -3.54 13.01 1.87
CA TYR A 92 -2.59 12.03 2.38
C TYR A 92 -1.46 12.70 3.14
N ARG A 93 -0.84 11.89 4.01
CA ARG A 93 0.41 12.18 4.70
C ARG A 93 1.43 11.14 4.26
N LEU A 94 2.64 11.55 3.95
CA LEU A 94 3.72 10.69 3.48
C LEU A 94 4.76 10.52 4.59
N GLU A 95 5.16 9.27 4.86
CA GLU A 95 6.20 8.94 5.82
C GLU A 95 7.25 8.03 5.19
N ARG A 96 8.52 8.30 5.46
CA ARG A 96 9.60 7.40 5.11
C ARG A 96 9.68 6.31 6.17
N TRP A 97 9.78 5.06 5.74
CA TRP A 97 9.73 3.92 6.65
C TRP A 97 10.78 2.87 6.27
N LYS A 98 11.40 2.29 7.27
CA LYS A 98 12.38 1.23 7.07
C LYS A 98 11.77 -0.10 7.52
N LEU A 99 11.68 -1.06 6.61
CA LEU A 99 11.26 -2.43 6.91
C LEU A 99 12.48 -3.18 7.44
N SER A 100 12.49 -3.51 8.71
CA SER A 100 13.64 -4.16 9.38
C SER A 100 13.34 -5.58 9.82
N GLU A 101 12.19 -5.84 10.40
CA GLU A 101 11.78 -7.16 10.89
C GLU A 101 10.43 -7.53 10.32
N GLY A 102 10.19 -8.81 10.25
CA GLY A 102 8.93 -9.37 9.79
C GLY A 102 9.16 -10.64 9.03
N THR A 103 8.08 -11.29 8.64
CA THR A 103 8.13 -12.54 7.88
C THR A 103 6.87 -12.70 7.06
N PHE A 104 6.97 -13.49 6.01
CA PHE A 104 5.80 -14.07 5.35
C PHE A 104 6.16 -15.47 4.92
N GLY A 105 5.14 -16.33 4.73
CA GLY A 105 5.34 -17.69 4.25
C GLY A 105 4.72 -17.87 2.86
N LEU A 106 5.40 -18.63 2.01
CA LEU A 106 4.89 -19.02 0.71
C LEU A 106 4.86 -20.54 0.64
N ARG A 107 3.69 -21.12 0.39
CA ARG A 107 3.49 -22.53 0.19
C ARG A 107 3.05 -22.80 -1.24
N VAL A 108 3.74 -23.72 -1.92
CA VAL A 108 3.39 -24.13 -3.28
C VAL A 108 3.13 -25.63 -3.27
N ASN A 109 2.01 -26.05 -3.87
CA ASN A 109 1.66 -27.46 -4.01
C ASN A 109 1.92 -27.89 -5.46
N TYR A 110 2.85 -28.83 -5.64
CA TYR A 110 3.25 -29.27 -6.98
C TYR A 110 2.16 -30.05 -7.71
N SER A 111 1.34 -30.80 -6.97
CA SER A 111 0.36 -31.70 -7.60
C SER A 111 -0.75 -30.98 -8.35
N ASN A 112 -1.08 -29.74 -7.95
CA ASN A 112 -2.17 -28.97 -8.55
C ASN A 112 -1.79 -27.54 -8.91
N GLY A 113 -0.54 -27.14 -8.68
CA GLY A 113 -0.05 -25.81 -8.99
C GLY A 113 -0.65 -24.68 -8.14
N THR A 114 -1.28 -25.00 -7.00
CA THR A 114 -1.83 -24.00 -6.11
C THR A 114 -0.78 -23.43 -5.15
N TYR A 115 -1.05 -22.23 -4.63
CA TYR A 115 -0.17 -21.64 -3.63
C TYR A 115 -1.00 -20.92 -2.57
N SER A 116 -0.36 -20.68 -1.42
CA SER A 116 -0.92 -19.84 -0.35
C SER A 116 0.16 -18.95 0.24
N ILE A 117 -0.25 -17.79 0.71
CA ILE A 117 0.63 -16.82 1.36
C ILE A 117 0.08 -16.57 2.76
N ASP A 118 0.98 -16.67 3.75
CA ASP A 118 0.62 -16.35 5.13
C ASP A 118 0.80 -14.86 5.42
#